data_7f54973f385422b3f4c742ffbeb0ba6c
#
_entry.id   7f54973f385422b3f4c742ffbeb0ba6c
#
_cell.length_a   1.000
_cell.length_b   1.000
_cell.length_c   1.000
_cell.angle_alpha   90.00
_cell.angle_beta   90.00
_cell.angle_gamma   90.00
#
_symmetry.space_group_name_H-M   'P 1'
#
loop_
_entity.id
_entity.type
_entity.pdbx_description
1 polymer ?
#
loop_
_entity_poly.entity_id
_entity_poly.type
_entity_poly.pdbx_seq_one_letter_code
_entity_poly.pdbx_strand_id
1 'polypeptide(L)'
;MAMELFVLSDTQLNSMDEWQAAIDRERFPLRLNSETPISALKGFLPASLRGNATGFECGHSPVEVFVRGRPRASFDRAWRYVLTFRWGGDFRELESAWMAAAAYAKATGGVIFDDEEGKTHTVAEALEIVQDIERSMPKVKELLRDIKRV
;
A
#
# COMPACT_ATOMS: atom_id res chain seq x y z
N MET A 1 -2.01 5.69 16.34
CA MET A 1 -1.95 4.27 15.91
C MET A 1 -1.49 4.16 14.48
N ALA A 2 -0.59 3.24 14.22
CA ALA A 2 -0.15 2.97 12.85
C ALA A 2 -1.15 2.04 12.15
N MET A 3 -1.40 2.30 10.89
CA MET A 3 -2.24 1.45 10.05
C MET A 3 -1.37 0.57 9.19
N GLU A 4 -1.80 -0.64 8.91
CA GLU A 4 -1.00 -1.62 8.18
C GLU A 4 -1.77 -2.32 7.08
N LEU A 5 -1.10 -2.49 5.94
CA LEU A 5 -1.55 -3.34 4.84
C LEU A 5 -0.46 -4.35 4.52
N PHE A 6 -0.87 -5.48 3.98
CA PHE A 6 0.06 -6.53 3.56
C PHE A 6 -0.30 -7.01 2.17
N VAL A 7 0.68 -7.10 1.29
CA VAL A 7 0.50 -7.78 0.00
C VAL A 7 1.01 -9.20 0.15
N LEU A 8 0.14 -10.16 -0.10
CA LEU A 8 0.47 -11.59 -0.08
C LEU A 8 0.59 -12.07 -1.51
N SER A 9 1.71 -12.69 -1.87
CA SER A 9 1.97 -13.13 -3.24
C SER A 9 2.87 -14.34 -3.29
N ASP A 10 2.90 -15.00 -4.44
CA ASP A 10 3.82 -16.13 -4.69
C ASP A 10 5.03 -15.70 -5.51
N THR A 11 5.02 -14.48 -6.01
CA THR A 11 6.14 -13.90 -6.76
C THR A 11 6.45 -12.52 -6.20
N GLN A 12 7.66 -12.02 -6.51
CA GLN A 12 8.09 -10.69 -6.13
C GLN A 12 8.49 -9.91 -7.36
N LEU A 13 8.31 -8.60 -7.31
CA LEU A 13 8.89 -7.72 -8.34
C LEU A 13 10.40 -7.66 -8.15
N ASN A 14 11.14 -7.55 -9.24
CA ASN A 14 12.60 -7.64 -9.22
C ASN A 14 13.28 -6.28 -9.05
N SER A 15 12.57 -5.18 -9.28
CA SER A 15 13.16 -3.85 -9.20
C SER A 15 12.12 -2.80 -8.84
N MET A 16 12.61 -1.66 -8.37
CA MET A 16 11.75 -0.49 -8.13
C MET A 16 11.16 0.03 -9.45
N ASP A 17 11.90 -0.12 -10.55
CA ASP A 17 11.40 0.28 -11.87
C ASP A 17 10.20 -0.55 -12.30
N GLU A 18 10.21 -1.85 -12.02
CA GLU A 18 9.05 -2.71 -12.28
C GLU A 18 7.84 -2.28 -11.46
N TRP A 19 8.05 -1.93 -10.21
CA TRP A 19 6.98 -1.45 -9.33
C TRP A 19 6.42 -0.13 -9.84
N GLN A 20 7.31 0.81 -10.19
CA GLN A 20 6.87 2.09 -10.76
C GLN A 20 6.10 1.89 -12.06
N ALA A 21 6.53 0.97 -12.92
CA ALA A 21 5.81 0.66 -14.15
C ALA A 21 4.40 0.12 -13.87
N ALA A 22 4.26 -0.70 -12.82
CA ALA A 22 2.95 -1.22 -12.40
C ALA A 22 2.05 -0.08 -11.91
N ILE A 23 2.60 0.86 -11.14
CA ILE A 23 1.88 2.05 -10.66
C ILE A 23 1.44 2.91 -11.86
N ASP A 24 2.33 3.12 -12.82
CA ASP A 24 2.05 3.94 -14.00
C ASP A 24 0.97 3.32 -14.89
N ARG A 25 0.93 2.00 -14.98
CA ARG A 25 -0.11 1.29 -15.74
C ARG A 25 -1.50 1.54 -15.18
N GLU A 26 -1.62 1.75 -13.88
CA GLU A 26 -2.88 2.07 -13.23
C GLU A 26 -3.19 3.57 -13.29
N ARG A 27 -2.30 4.37 -13.87
CA ARG A 27 -2.42 5.82 -13.97
C ARG A 27 -2.50 6.51 -12.60
N PHE A 28 -1.88 5.91 -11.59
CA PHE A 28 -1.79 6.52 -10.28
C PHE A 28 -0.75 7.64 -10.31
N PRO A 29 -1.06 8.82 -9.75
CA PRO A 29 -0.12 9.94 -9.71
C PRO A 29 0.89 9.80 -8.57
N LEU A 30 1.48 8.62 -8.47
CA LEU A 30 2.40 8.24 -7.40
C LEU A 30 3.76 7.87 -8.00
N ARG A 31 4.82 8.46 -7.44
CA ARG A 31 6.20 8.11 -7.81
C ARG A 31 6.97 7.70 -6.58
N LEU A 32 7.56 6.51 -6.63
CA LEU A 32 8.36 5.99 -5.54
C LEU A 32 9.82 6.41 -5.71
N ASN A 33 10.51 6.64 -4.59
CA ASN A 33 11.96 6.80 -4.60
C ASN A 33 12.61 5.47 -4.96
N SER A 34 13.55 5.47 -5.90
CA SER A 34 14.17 4.26 -6.42
C SER A 34 15.63 4.08 -5.98
N GLU A 35 16.09 4.87 -5.02
CA GLU A 35 17.48 4.78 -4.54
C GLU A 35 17.76 3.49 -3.78
N THR A 36 16.77 2.97 -3.06
CA THR A 36 16.90 1.71 -2.33
C THR A 36 16.48 0.55 -3.23
N PRO A 37 17.29 -0.51 -3.37
CA PRO A 37 16.87 -1.69 -4.12
C PRO A 37 15.63 -2.33 -3.49
N ILE A 38 14.75 -2.87 -4.34
CA ILE A 38 13.47 -3.45 -3.87
C ILE A 38 13.69 -4.57 -2.84
N SER A 39 14.76 -5.36 -3.01
CA SER A 39 15.09 -6.44 -2.09
C SER A 39 15.56 -5.96 -0.72
N ALA A 40 15.98 -4.71 -0.62
CA ALA A 40 16.51 -4.11 0.61
C ALA A 40 15.50 -3.17 1.29
N LEU A 41 14.26 -3.17 0.87
CA LEU A 41 13.23 -2.32 1.46
C LEU A 41 13.06 -2.62 2.95
N LYS A 42 13.22 -1.57 3.76
CA LYS A 42 13.07 -1.64 5.20
C LYS A 42 12.90 -0.20 5.73
N GLY A 43 11.81 0.03 6.45
CA GLY A 43 11.53 1.35 7.01
C GLY A 43 10.88 2.28 5.99
N PHE A 44 11.09 3.57 6.15
CA PHE A 44 10.38 4.59 5.38
C PHE A 44 10.84 4.62 3.92
N LEU A 45 9.87 4.53 3.02
CA LEU A 45 10.07 4.66 1.58
C LEU A 45 9.51 6.01 1.14
N PRO A 46 10.38 6.96 0.76
CA PRO A 46 9.91 8.24 0.27
C PRO A 46 9.18 8.11 -1.07
N ALA A 47 8.16 8.94 -1.25
CA ALA A 47 7.38 8.97 -2.48
C ALA A 47 6.87 10.39 -2.73
N SER A 48 6.32 10.62 -3.90
CA SER A 48 5.57 11.85 -4.18
C SER A 48 4.21 11.48 -4.76
N LEU A 49 3.18 12.15 -4.28
CA LEU A 49 1.81 11.97 -4.73
C LEU A 49 1.33 13.30 -5.31
N ARG A 50 1.01 13.29 -6.61
CA ARG A 50 0.65 14.52 -7.33
C ARG A 50 1.67 15.64 -7.14
N GLY A 51 2.96 15.26 -7.13
CA GLY A 51 4.07 16.20 -6.95
C GLY A 51 4.35 16.63 -5.51
N ASN A 52 3.61 16.09 -4.54
CA ASN A 52 3.79 16.44 -3.12
C ASN A 52 4.53 15.33 -2.37
N ALA A 53 5.50 15.69 -1.56
CA ALA A 53 6.30 14.74 -0.79
C ALA A 53 5.42 13.97 0.19
N THR A 54 5.61 12.66 0.25
CA THR A 54 4.93 11.75 1.16
C THR A 54 5.78 10.48 1.31
N GLY A 55 5.16 9.40 1.70
CA GLY A 55 5.81 8.10 1.82
C GLY A 55 5.10 7.23 2.82
N PHE A 56 5.64 6.06 3.03
CA PHE A 56 5.11 5.08 3.97
C PHE A 56 6.24 4.12 4.33
N GLU A 57 6.09 3.45 5.46
CA GLU A 57 7.03 2.39 5.80
C GLU A 57 6.71 1.16 4.97
N CYS A 58 7.74 0.51 4.44
CA CYS A 58 7.58 -0.64 3.56
C CYS A 58 8.75 -1.60 3.74
N GLY A 59 8.45 -2.89 3.86
CA GLY A 59 9.49 -3.89 4.01
C GLY A 59 8.95 -5.30 3.82
N HIS A 60 9.88 -6.23 3.56
CA HIS A 60 9.54 -7.64 3.44
C HIS A 60 9.43 -8.26 4.82
N SER A 61 8.44 -9.12 5.01
CA SER A 61 8.22 -9.83 6.26
C SER A 61 8.21 -11.34 6.00
N PRO A 62 8.74 -12.16 6.93
CA PRO A 62 8.60 -13.61 6.81
C PRO A 62 7.13 -14.02 6.90
N VAL A 63 6.70 -14.89 5.98
CA VAL A 63 5.31 -15.37 5.93
C VAL A 63 4.92 -16.05 7.25
N GLU A 64 5.82 -16.84 7.81
CA GLU A 64 5.58 -17.59 9.05
C GLU A 64 5.27 -16.64 10.21
N VAL A 65 6.00 -15.52 10.29
CA VAL A 65 5.79 -14.51 11.32
C VAL A 65 4.44 -13.82 11.13
N PHE A 66 4.12 -13.48 9.87
CA PHE A 66 2.85 -12.84 9.52
C PHE A 66 1.66 -13.71 9.92
N VAL A 67 1.67 -14.98 9.51
CA VAL A 67 0.59 -15.93 9.80
C VAL A 67 0.47 -16.19 11.31
N ARG A 68 1.60 -16.38 11.98
CA ARG A 68 1.64 -16.64 13.42
C ARG A 68 1.04 -15.49 14.23
N GLY A 69 1.24 -14.26 13.80
CA GLY A 69 0.68 -13.09 14.45
C GLY A 69 -0.84 -12.93 14.25
N ARG A 70 -1.44 -13.75 13.39
CA ARG A 70 -2.86 -13.65 13.02
C ARG A 70 -3.54 -15.03 13.03
N PRO A 71 -3.58 -15.70 14.19
CA PRO A 71 -4.08 -17.09 14.25
C PRO A 71 -5.55 -17.23 13.92
N ARG A 72 -6.33 -16.14 14.01
CA ARG A 72 -7.76 -16.15 13.69
C ARG A 72 -8.08 -15.71 12.26
N ALA A 73 -7.08 -15.21 11.53
CA ALA A 73 -7.28 -14.80 10.15
C ALA A 73 -7.40 -16.04 9.26
N SER A 74 -8.38 -16.01 8.35
CA SER A 74 -8.58 -17.10 7.39
C SER A 74 -8.00 -16.66 6.05
N PHE A 75 -6.99 -17.40 5.60
CA PHE A 75 -6.41 -17.19 4.28
C PHE A 75 -6.85 -18.34 3.37
N ASP A 76 -7.19 -18.00 2.13
CA ASP A 76 -7.66 -18.98 1.15
C ASP A 76 -6.58 -19.99 0.75
N ARG A 77 -5.32 -19.65 0.97
CA ARG A 77 -4.18 -20.49 0.61
C ARG A 77 -2.92 -20.05 1.36
N ALA A 78 -1.87 -20.86 1.30
CA ALA A 78 -0.55 -20.48 1.79
C ALA A 78 0.14 -19.62 0.72
N TRP A 79 0.56 -18.43 1.11
CA TRP A 79 1.31 -17.50 0.25
C TRP A 79 2.80 -17.61 0.56
N ARG A 80 3.64 -17.24 -0.41
CA ARG A 80 5.10 -17.36 -0.26
C ARG A 80 5.76 -16.10 0.26
N TYR A 81 5.22 -14.92 -0.07
CA TYR A 81 5.84 -13.65 0.24
C TYR A 81 4.84 -12.68 0.86
N VAL A 82 5.34 -11.85 1.77
CA VAL A 82 4.57 -10.78 2.40
C VAL A 82 5.35 -9.48 2.27
N LEU A 83 4.73 -8.46 1.67
CA LEU A 83 5.25 -7.10 1.66
C LEU A 83 4.37 -6.28 2.58
N THR A 84 5.00 -5.67 3.59
CA THR A 84 4.30 -4.90 4.63
C THR A 84 4.31 -3.42 4.31
N PHE A 85 3.18 -2.77 4.48
CA PHE A 85 3.00 -1.33 4.35
C PHE A 85 2.48 -0.78 5.66
N ARG A 86 3.07 0.32 6.14
CA ARG A 86 2.67 0.94 7.39
C ARG A 86 2.74 2.46 7.28
N TRP A 87 1.75 3.14 7.85
CA TRP A 87 1.71 4.61 7.85
C TRP A 87 0.98 5.10 9.10
N GLY A 88 1.10 6.42 9.35
CA GLY A 88 0.43 7.07 10.47
C GLY A 88 -0.94 7.63 10.08
N GLY A 89 -1.34 8.71 10.70
CA GLY A 89 -2.65 9.32 10.49
C GLY A 89 -2.77 10.25 9.28
N ASP A 90 -1.74 10.36 8.46
CA ASP A 90 -1.75 11.26 7.30
C ASP A 90 -2.51 10.63 6.14
N PHE A 91 -3.49 11.35 5.59
CA PHE A 91 -4.33 10.86 4.49
C PHE A 91 -3.54 10.63 3.20
N ARG A 92 -2.53 11.46 2.94
CA ARG A 92 -1.67 11.33 1.76
C ARG A 92 -0.85 10.04 1.82
N GLU A 93 -0.38 9.68 3.01
CA GLU A 93 0.32 8.42 3.24
C GLU A 93 -0.62 7.23 3.01
N LEU A 94 -1.83 7.30 3.52
CA LEU A 94 -2.86 6.27 3.33
C LEU A 94 -3.11 6.03 1.84
N GLU A 95 -3.36 7.10 1.09
CA GLU A 95 -3.63 7.00 -0.34
C GLU A 95 -2.44 6.40 -1.09
N SER A 96 -1.23 6.87 -0.79
CA SER A 96 0.00 6.38 -1.42
C SER A 96 0.25 4.90 -1.14
N ALA A 97 0.05 4.48 0.11
CA ALA A 97 0.23 3.09 0.50
C ALA A 97 -0.76 2.17 -0.23
N TRP A 98 -2.03 2.55 -0.30
CA TRP A 98 -3.04 1.76 -1.01
C TRP A 98 -2.75 1.67 -2.51
N MET A 99 -2.34 2.78 -3.15
CA MET A 99 -1.96 2.77 -4.57
C MET A 99 -0.78 1.85 -4.84
N ALA A 100 0.26 1.97 -4.02
CA ALA A 100 1.47 1.16 -4.17
C ALA A 100 1.18 -0.32 -3.94
N ALA A 101 0.38 -0.64 -2.91
CA ALA A 101 0.01 -2.02 -2.58
C ALA A 101 -0.86 -2.64 -3.68
N ALA A 102 -1.86 -1.91 -4.17
CA ALA A 102 -2.75 -2.40 -5.22
C ALA A 102 -1.99 -2.70 -6.51
N ALA A 103 -1.07 -1.80 -6.91
CA ALA A 103 -0.26 -2.00 -8.10
C ALA A 103 0.68 -3.19 -7.95
N TYR A 104 1.31 -3.34 -6.78
CA TYR A 104 2.19 -4.47 -6.49
C TYR A 104 1.42 -5.80 -6.54
N ALA A 105 0.26 -5.84 -5.90
CA ALA A 105 -0.58 -7.05 -5.88
C ALA A 105 -1.01 -7.45 -7.29
N LYS A 106 -1.41 -6.48 -8.11
CA LYS A 106 -1.82 -6.75 -9.49
C LYS A 106 -0.66 -7.31 -10.32
N ALA A 107 0.52 -6.72 -10.19
CA ALA A 107 1.71 -7.13 -10.94
C ALA A 107 2.21 -8.51 -10.53
N THR A 108 1.96 -8.94 -9.29
CA THR A 108 2.43 -10.23 -8.77
C THR A 108 1.33 -11.29 -8.70
N GLY A 109 0.10 -10.95 -9.05
CA GLY A 109 -1.03 -11.88 -8.94
C GLY A 109 -1.41 -12.19 -7.49
N GLY A 110 -1.15 -11.26 -6.58
CA GLY A 110 -1.39 -11.42 -5.16
C GLY A 110 -2.72 -10.86 -4.68
N VAL A 111 -2.85 -10.78 -3.36
CA VAL A 111 -4.00 -10.17 -2.69
C VAL A 111 -3.52 -9.19 -1.63
N ILE A 112 -4.44 -8.38 -1.09
CA ILE A 112 -4.12 -7.42 -0.04
C ILE A 112 -4.87 -7.81 1.23
N PHE A 113 -4.14 -7.90 2.35
CA PHE A 113 -4.74 -8.10 3.66
C PHE A 113 -4.75 -6.76 4.40
N ASP A 114 -5.95 -6.32 4.80
CA ASP A 114 -6.14 -5.10 5.60
C ASP A 114 -6.24 -5.50 7.06
N ASP A 115 -5.22 -5.16 7.83
CA ASP A 115 -5.12 -5.53 9.24
C ASP A 115 -6.17 -4.82 10.10
N GLU A 116 -6.57 -3.61 9.72
CA GLU A 116 -7.59 -2.84 10.44
C GLU A 116 -8.95 -3.53 10.41
N GLU A 117 -9.34 -4.07 9.26
CA GLU A 117 -10.62 -4.77 9.09
C GLU A 117 -10.49 -6.27 9.29
N GLY A 118 -9.26 -6.80 9.32
CA GLY A 118 -9.02 -8.24 9.35
C GLY A 118 -9.52 -8.95 8.10
N LYS A 119 -9.45 -8.28 6.95
CA LYS A 119 -10.09 -8.75 5.72
C LYS A 119 -9.09 -8.80 4.56
N THR A 120 -9.21 -9.86 3.75
CA THR A 120 -8.45 -10.02 2.51
C THR A 120 -9.25 -9.44 1.35
N HIS A 121 -8.60 -8.59 0.55
CA HIS A 121 -9.18 -7.99 -0.65
C HIS A 121 -8.52 -8.55 -1.90
N THR A 122 -9.33 -8.80 -2.93
CA THR A 122 -8.82 -9.08 -4.27
C THR A 122 -8.22 -7.81 -4.86
N VAL A 123 -7.45 -7.95 -5.95
CA VAL A 123 -6.92 -6.79 -6.68
C VAL A 123 -8.07 -5.87 -7.14
N ALA A 124 -9.15 -6.45 -7.66
CA ALA A 124 -10.30 -5.66 -8.12
C ALA A 124 -10.91 -4.82 -6.97
N GLU A 125 -11.09 -5.43 -5.80
CA GLU A 125 -11.59 -4.72 -4.62
C GLU A 125 -10.62 -3.62 -4.17
N ALA A 126 -9.31 -3.91 -4.18
CA ALA A 126 -8.29 -2.94 -3.81
C ALA A 126 -8.29 -1.72 -4.73
N LEU A 127 -8.45 -1.95 -6.04
CA LEU A 127 -8.52 -0.85 -7.01
C LEU A 127 -9.77 0.02 -6.80
N GLU A 128 -10.90 -0.60 -6.42
CA GLU A 128 -12.11 0.14 -6.07
C GLU A 128 -11.89 0.99 -4.82
N ILE A 129 -11.20 0.44 -3.81
CA ILE A 129 -10.86 1.18 -2.59
C ILE A 129 -10.00 2.40 -2.92
N VAL A 130 -9.01 2.24 -3.80
CA VAL A 130 -8.17 3.36 -4.24
C VAL A 130 -9.02 4.44 -4.90
N GLN A 131 -9.97 4.06 -5.77
CA GLN A 131 -10.87 5.01 -6.41
C GLN A 131 -11.71 5.76 -5.38
N ASP A 132 -12.21 5.07 -4.37
CA ASP A 132 -13.00 5.69 -3.31
C ASP A 132 -12.17 6.68 -2.50
N ILE A 133 -10.91 6.33 -2.20
CA ILE A 133 -9.97 7.22 -1.52
C ILE A 133 -9.74 8.49 -2.37
N GLU A 134 -9.50 8.32 -3.66
CA GLU A 134 -9.29 9.46 -4.57
C GLU A 134 -10.49 10.40 -4.61
N ARG A 135 -11.71 9.84 -4.63
CA ARG A 135 -12.94 10.62 -4.61
C ARG A 135 -13.13 11.37 -3.30
N SER A 136 -12.60 10.84 -2.21
CA SER A 136 -12.72 11.45 -0.88
C SER A 136 -11.78 12.63 -0.68
N MET A 137 -10.67 12.72 -1.44
CA MET A 137 -9.67 13.77 -1.27
C MET A 137 -10.20 15.20 -1.37
N PRO A 138 -11.04 15.57 -2.36
CA PRO A 138 -11.58 16.92 -2.42
C PRO A 138 -12.38 17.30 -1.18
N LYS A 139 -13.17 16.35 -0.66
CA LYS A 139 -13.97 16.55 0.55
C LYS A 139 -13.09 16.75 1.79
N VAL A 140 -12.02 15.96 1.92
CA VAL A 140 -11.07 16.10 3.03
C VAL A 140 -10.38 17.46 2.98
N LYS A 141 -9.94 17.90 1.81
CA LYS A 141 -9.32 19.23 1.63
C LYS A 141 -10.26 20.35 2.00
N GLU A 142 -11.52 20.24 1.62
CA GLU A 142 -12.55 21.21 1.95
C GLU A 142 -12.77 21.31 3.46
N LEU A 143 -12.90 20.17 4.13
CA LEU A 143 -13.05 20.10 5.59
C LEU A 143 -11.85 20.73 6.32
N LEU A 144 -10.64 20.43 5.88
CA LEU A 144 -9.43 21.01 6.47
C LEU A 144 -9.36 22.52 6.26
N ARG A 145 -9.83 23.00 5.11
CA ARG A 145 -9.89 24.43 4.83
C ARG A 145 -10.87 25.13 5.76
N ASP A 146 -12.02 24.54 6.02
CA ASP A 146 -13.04 25.07 6.92
C ASP A 146 -12.52 25.12 8.37
N ILE A 147 -11.80 24.10 8.81
CA ILE A 147 -11.19 24.05 10.15
C ILE A 147 -10.18 25.19 10.31
N LYS A 148 -9.40 25.49 9.28
CA LYS A 148 -8.39 26.54 9.34
C LYS A 148 -8.99 27.96 9.36
N ARG A 149 -10.25 28.11 8.98
CA ARG A 149 -10.93 29.41 8.99
C ARG A 149 -11.53 29.76 10.35
N VAL A 150 -11.62 28.79 11.24
CA VAL A 150 -12.10 28.99 12.59
C VAL A 150 -10.94 29.29 13.54
#